data_9025bc75c98f528ece5953b5e866b464
#
_entry.id   9025bc75c98f528ece5953b5e866b464
#
_cell.length_a   1.000
_cell.length_b   1.000
_cell.length_c   1.000
_cell.angle_alpha   90.00
_cell.angle_beta   90.00
_cell.angle_gamma   90.00
#
_symmetry.space_group_name_H-M   'P 1'
#
loop_
_entity.id
_entity.type
_entity.pdbx_description
1 polymer ?
#
loop_
_entity_poly.entity_id
_entity_poly.type
_entity_poly.pdbx_seq_one_letter_code
_entity_poly.pdbx_strand_id
1 'polypeptide(L)'
;MLTPVRGAVLLAALILLPSSAAQAFCGFYVAKADARLFNKASKVVVANETKGINDHETAITMASDYEGDPKEFAIVVPVPTFIERKQIGVVEIKTIDHLDAYTAPRLVEYHDGDPCYVPDDTMMRATGSAPRPAPSAMHAPERYRGVTVEATYDVAEYDVSILSATESDGLANWLIDNGYRLPDGADAVLGSYIKQNMRFFIAKVNLDRMQLLGRGFLRPLQVRYHSAKFMIPIRLGTLNASGPQDLVAFLLSPRGRIETTNYQTVALPSGMDIPLYVKQDFGTFYKAMFDHAVAATGMRAVFLEYGWDMAWCDPCAADPLKNSELVELGARWIDGDAPTPFRGGRGGYSSVYVTRLHLRYDAKHFPEDLMLQETPNRDNFQGRYVLRHPWRGEADCKAGDRYFDGLPDRYSREADTLADLTGWDRAAIKTKMEENGQPFSSQRAGGFGAFFRRGLE
;
A
#
# COMPACT_ATOMS: atom_id res chain seq x y z
N MET A 1 -42.21 -51.27 -34.60
CA MET A 1 -40.75 -51.05 -34.49
C MET A 1 -40.57 -49.58 -34.19
N LEU A 2 -40.27 -49.24 -32.94
CA LEU A 2 -40.11 -47.87 -32.42
C LEU A 2 -38.65 -47.73 -32.05
N THR A 3 -37.92 -46.79 -32.68
CA THR A 3 -36.54 -46.40 -32.36
C THR A 3 -36.57 -45.27 -31.37
N PRO A 4 -35.78 -45.30 -30.28
CA PRO A 4 -35.69 -44.18 -29.37
C PRO A 4 -34.62 -43.17 -29.81
N VAL A 5 -34.99 -41.90 -29.87
CA VAL A 5 -34.12 -40.75 -30.06
C VAL A 5 -33.36 -40.48 -28.75
N ARG A 6 -32.04 -40.59 -28.82
CA ARG A 6 -31.15 -40.20 -27.68
C ARG A 6 -30.89 -38.68 -27.79
N GLY A 7 -31.49 -37.93 -26.84
CA GLY A 7 -31.17 -36.52 -26.66
C GLY A 7 -29.83 -36.38 -25.90
N ALA A 8 -28.83 -35.80 -26.56
CA ALA A 8 -27.56 -35.41 -25.93
C ALA A 8 -27.76 -34.06 -25.20
N VAL A 9 -27.71 -34.08 -23.87
CA VAL A 9 -27.65 -32.88 -23.04
C VAL A 9 -26.19 -32.40 -23.03
N LEU A 10 -25.89 -31.31 -23.74
CA LEU A 10 -24.63 -30.59 -23.66
C LEU A 10 -24.61 -29.79 -22.35
N LEU A 11 -23.86 -30.28 -21.37
CA LEU A 11 -23.56 -29.58 -20.13
C LEU A 11 -22.46 -28.55 -20.44
N ALA A 12 -22.83 -27.29 -20.62
CA ALA A 12 -21.88 -26.20 -20.74
C ALA A 12 -21.26 -25.92 -19.35
N ALA A 13 -20.07 -26.48 -19.12
CA ALA A 13 -19.25 -26.13 -17.97
C ALA A 13 -18.74 -24.68 -18.12
N LEU A 14 -19.35 -23.77 -17.38
CA LEU A 14 -18.89 -22.40 -17.25
C LEU A 14 -17.58 -22.42 -16.43
N ILE A 15 -16.44 -22.37 -17.10
CA ILE A 15 -15.13 -22.27 -16.48
C ILE A 15 -15.02 -20.83 -15.95
N LEU A 16 -15.25 -20.65 -14.65
CA LEU A 16 -14.88 -19.45 -13.90
C LEU A 16 -13.35 -19.42 -13.83
N LEU A 17 -12.72 -18.74 -14.78
CA LEU A 17 -11.30 -18.38 -14.67
C LEU A 17 -11.17 -17.38 -13.52
N PRO A 18 -10.29 -17.64 -12.54
CA PRO A 18 -9.98 -16.62 -11.53
C PRO A 18 -9.35 -15.44 -12.26
N SER A 19 -9.99 -14.26 -12.19
CA SER A 19 -9.40 -13.01 -12.64
C SER A 19 -8.21 -12.71 -11.74
N SER A 20 -7.00 -12.98 -12.22
CA SER A 20 -5.76 -12.55 -11.59
C SER A 20 -5.76 -11.03 -11.59
N ALA A 21 -5.79 -10.41 -10.40
CA ALA A 21 -5.61 -8.97 -10.28
C ALA A 21 -4.20 -8.62 -10.77
N ALA A 22 -4.10 -7.83 -11.82
CA ALA A 22 -2.83 -7.28 -12.29
C ALA A 22 -2.38 -6.19 -11.32
N GLN A 23 -1.08 -6.11 -11.04
CA GLN A 23 -0.52 -5.21 -10.02
C GLN A 23 0.60 -4.33 -10.62
N ALA A 24 0.91 -3.23 -9.97
CA ALA A 24 1.55 -2.04 -10.53
C ALA A 24 3.05 -1.86 -10.21
N PHE A 25 3.75 -1.13 -11.08
CA PHE A 25 5.15 -0.75 -10.93
C PHE A 25 5.39 0.72 -11.34
N CYS A 26 6.31 1.43 -10.66
CA CYS A 26 6.66 2.82 -10.96
C CYS A 26 7.60 3.01 -12.17
N GLY A 27 7.78 1.98 -12.98
CA GLY A 27 8.52 1.96 -14.20
C GLY A 27 7.89 0.98 -15.17
N PHE A 28 8.61 0.55 -16.20
CA PHE A 28 8.20 -0.59 -17.02
C PHE A 28 9.37 -1.54 -17.25
N TYR A 29 9.03 -2.80 -17.48
CA TYR A 29 10.00 -3.82 -17.82
C TYR A 29 10.16 -3.89 -19.35
N VAL A 30 11.39 -3.94 -19.80
CA VAL A 30 11.74 -4.30 -21.16
C VAL A 30 12.51 -5.60 -21.14
N ALA A 31 12.08 -6.58 -21.93
CA ALA A 31 12.69 -7.90 -21.97
C ALA A 31 13.39 -8.12 -23.31
N LYS A 32 14.49 -8.89 -23.32
CA LYS A 32 15.05 -9.46 -24.54
C LYS A 32 14.24 -10.67 -24.96
N ALA A 33 14.03 -10.83 -26.28
CA ALA A 33 13.29 -11.95 -26.88
C ALA A 33 11.83 -12.09 -26.43
N ASP A 34 11.28 -13.32 -26.38
CA ASP A 34 9.85 -13.60 -26.23
C ASP A 34 9.36 -13.66 -24.78
N ALA A 35 10.14 -13.19 -23.82
CA ALA A 35 9.74 -13.19 -22.41
C ALA A 35 8.62 -12.18 -22.15
N ARG A 36 7.48 -12.65 -21.63
CA ARG A 36 6.42 -11.80 -21.09
C ARG A 36 6.64 -11.68 -19.60
N LEU A 37 6.98 -10.49 -19.15
CA LEU A 37 7.12 -10.16 -17.76
C LEU A 37 5.87 -9.39 -17.30
N PHE A 38 5.23 -9.86 -16.25
CA PHE A 38 4.12 -9.17 -15.62
C PHE A 38 4.52 -8.79 -14.19
N ASN A 39 4.14 -7.60 -13.80
CA ASN A 39 4.31 -7.17 -12.42
C ASN A 39 3.10 -7.61 -11.60
N LYS A 40 3.32 -8.16 -10.40
CA LYS A 40 2.28 -8.76 -9.58
C LYS A 40 1.82 -7.87 -8.43
N ALA A 41 2.72 -7.14 -7.81
CA ALA A 41 2.44 -6.12 -6.79
C ALA A 41 3.56 -5.12 -6.74
N SER A 42 3.25 -3.85 -6.55
CA SER A 42 4.28 -2.85 -6.33
C SER A 42 4.12 -2.19 -4.99
N LYS A 43 5.21 -2.22 -4.25
CA LYS A 43 5.42 -1.43 -3.06
C LYS A 43 6.47 -0.38 -3.37
N VAL A 44 6.15 0.89 -3.14
CA VAL A 44 7.07 2.00 -3.31
C VAL A 44 7.23 2.72 -2.00
N VAL A 45 8.47 2.93 -1.57
CA VAL A 45 8.77 3.79 -0.42
C VAL A 45 9.38 5.08 -0.95
N VAL A 46 8.81 6.22 -0.55
CA VAL A 46 9.33 7.54 -0.90
C VAL A 46 9.62 8.29 0.40
N ALA A 47 10.88 8.52 0.68
CA ALA A 47 11.30 9.43 1.73
C ALA A 47 11.56 10.81 1.12
N ASN A 48 10.88 11.83 1.64
CA ASN A 48 10.99 13.19 1.12
C ASN A 48 11.22 14.20 2.25
N GLU A 49 12.20 15.07 2.04
CA GLU A 49 12.45 16.25 2.85
C GLU A 49 12.32 17.50 1.99
N THR A 50 11.32 18.32 2.25
CA THR A 50 11.16 19.61 1.58
C THR A 50 12.07 20.63 2.25
N LYS A 51 13.14 21.07 1.57
CA LYS A 51 14.14 22.03 2.06
C LYS A 51 13.80 23.47 1.74
N GLY A 52 13.00 23.70 0.71
CA GLY A 52 12.62 25.03 0.26
C GLY A 52 11.45 25.01 -0.72
N ILE A 53 11.15 26.15 -1.31
CA ILE A 53 10.14 26.22 -2.38
C ILE A 53 10.71 25.50 -3.60
N ASN A 54 9.99 24.45 -4.06
CA ASN A 54 10.42 23.62 -5.19
C ASN A 54 11.81 22.95 -4.99
N ASP A 55 12.19 22.66 -3.76
CA ASP A 55 13.42 21.92 -3.44
C ASP A 55 13.10 20.74 -2.55
N HIS A 56 13.08 19.56 -3.17
CA HIS A 56 12.79 18.28 -2.51
C HIS A 56 14.00 17.37 -2.60
N GLU A 57 14.53 16.96 -1.47
CA GLU A 57 15.41 15.80 -1.39
C GLU A 57 14.56 14.55 -1.30
N THR A 58 14.57 13.74 -2.35
CA THR A 58 13.70 12.55 -2.47
C THR A 58 14.54 11.30 -2.60
N ALA A 59 14.23 10.28 -1.82
CA ALA A 59 14.69 8.91 -2.03
C ALA A 59 13.47 8.05 -2.42
N ILE A 60 13.49 7.46 -3.60
CA ILE A 60 12.46 6.53 -4.06
C ILE A 60 13.02 5.11 -4.05
N THR A 61 12.38 4.21 -3.32
CA THR A 61 12.72 2.78 -3.24
C THR A 61 11.61 1.98 -3.89
N MET A 62 11.94 1.19 -4.89
CA MET A 62 11.00 0.42 -5.69
C MET A 62 11.19 -1.06 -5.40
N ALA A 63 10.23 -1.67 -4.72
CA ALA A 63 10.13 -3.11 -4.56
C ALA A 63 9.19 -3.64 -5.63
N SER A 64 9.76 -4.38 -6.56
CA SER A 64 9.02 -4.96 -7.67
C SER A 64 8.94 -6.47 -7.49
N ASP A 65 7.72 -6.98 -7.53
CA ASP A 65 7.45 -8.41 -7.59
C ASP A 65 7.12 -8.74 -9.04
N TYR A 66 7.94 -9.55 -9.70
CA TYR A 66 7.75 -9.92 -11.11
C TYR A 66 7.38 -11.40 -11.23
N GLU A 67 6.50 -11.70 -12.19
CA GLU A 67 6.24 -13.06 -12.66
C GLU A 67 6.81 -13.25 -14.07
N GLY A 68 7.61 -14.28 -14.26
CA GLY A 68 8.19 -14.64 -15.57
C GLY A 68 9.62 -15.14 -15.48
N ASP A 69 10.21 -15.50 -16.63
CA ASP A 69 11.61 -15.88 -16.71
C ASP A 69 12.51 -14.62 -16.65
N PRO A 70 13.39 -14.49 -15.66
CA PRO A 70 14.22 -13.30 -15.48
C PRO A 70 15.34 -13.15 -16.53
N LYS A 71 15.25 -13.83 -17.67
CA LYS A 71 16.28 -13.75 -18.72
C LYS A 71 16.35 -12.34 -19.29
N GLU A 72 17.40 -11.63 -18.92
CA GLU A 72 17.82 -10.36 -19.51
C GLU A 72 16.72 -9.31 -19.66
N PHE A 73 16.13 -8.88 -18.56
CA PHE A 73 15.24 -7.72 -18.56
C PHE A 73 15.89 -6.49 -17.95
N ALA A 74 15.35 -5.33 -18.25
CA ALA A 74 15.71 -4.08 -17.61
C ALA A 74 14.46 -3.36 -17.08
N ILE A 75 14.68 -2.66 -15.98
CA ILE A 75 13.72 -1.75 -15.37
C ILE A 75 14.02 -0.35 -15.90
N VAL A 76 13.02 0.32 -16.45
CA VAL A 76 13.14 1.70 -16.95
C VAL A 76 12.31 2.63 -16.07
N VAL A 77 12.97 3.61 -15.46
CA VAL A 77 12.34 4.58 -14.54
C VAL A 77 12.70 5.99 -14.96
N PRO A 78 11.72 6.89 -15.18
CA PRO A 78 12.02 8.29 -15.43
C PRO A 78 12.43 8.97 -14.13
N VAL A 79 13.52 9.72 -14.18
CA VAL A 79 14.07 10.48 -13.04
C VAL A 79 14.21 11.95 -13.41
N PRO A 80 13.96 12.88 -12.49
CA PRO A 80 13.90 14.30 -12.83
C PRO A 80 15.28 14.95 -13.07
N THR A 81 16.35 14.30 -12.63
CA THR A 81 17.73 14.82 -12.72
C THR A 81 18.71 13.75 -13.12
N PHE A 82 19.95 14.13 -13.42
CA PHE A 82 21.08 13.20 -13.51
C PHE A 82 21.32 12.51 -12.16
N ILE A 83 21.60 11.22 -12.18
CA ILE A 83 21.83 10.40 -11.00
C ILE A 83 23.29 9.93 -10.98
N GLU A 84 24.01 10.29 -9.93
CA GLU A 84 25.38 9.84 -9.68
C GLU A 84 25.38 8.44 -9.01
N ARG A 85 26.50 7.71 -9.11
CA ARG A 85 26.67 6.39 -8.49
C ARG A 85 26.33 6.36 -6.99
N LYS A 86 26.73 7.38 -6.24
CA LYS A 86 26.49 7.49 -4.78
C LYS A 86 25.00 7.69 -4.41
N GLN A 87 24.17 8.04 -5.39
CA GLN A 87 22.73 8.25 -5.23
C GLN A 87 21.92 6.97 -5.47
N ILE A 88 22.58 5.89 -5.88
CA ILE A 88 21.94 4.62 -6.20
C ILE A 88 22.33 3.57 -5.18
N GLY A 89 21.35 2.85 -4.66
CA GLY A 89 21.53 1.76 -3.70
C GLY A 89 20.48 0.67 -3.86
N VAL A 90 20.60 -0.33 -3.03
CA VAL A 90 19.59 -1.38 -2.85
C VAL A 90 19.20 -1.44 -1.39
N VAL A 91 17.97 -1.86 -1.13
CA VAL A 91 17.37 -2.00 0.20
C VAL A 91 17.04 -3.48 0.44
N GLU A 92 17.08 -3.93 1.68
CA GLU A 92 16.65 -5.29 1.98
C GLU A 92 15.11 -5.36 2.01
N ILE A 93 14.53 -6.34 1.32
CA ILE A 93 13.07 -6.50 1.21
C ILE A 93 12.39 -6.60 2.58
N LYS A 94 13.04 -7.23 3.56
CA LYS A 94 12.53 -7.35 4.93
C LYS A 94 12.23 -6.01 5.61
N THR A 95 12.96 -4.96 5.26
CA THR A 95 12.74 -3.60 5.80
C THR A 95 11.47 -2.99 5.25
N ILE A 96 11.15 -3.24 3.97
CA ILE A 96 9.89 -2.84 3.36
C ILE A 96 8.72 -3.68 3.91
N ASP A 97 8.92 -4.99 4.09
CA ASP A 97 7.90 -5.87 4.68
C ASP A 97 7.61 -5.50 6.14
N HIS A 98 8.60 -5.05 6.89
CA HIS A 98 8.40 -4.52 8.25
C HIS A 98 7.55 -3.24 8.23
N LEU A 99 7.85 -2.30 7.32
CA LEU A 99 7.05 -1.08 7.14
C LEU A 99 5.62 -1.40 6.71
N ASP A 100 5.44 -2.37 5.81
CA ASP A 100 4.12 -2.83 5.38
C ASP A 100 3.33 -3.44 6.55
N ALA A 101 3.91 -4.35 7.31
CA ALA A 101 3.28 -4.96 8.48
C ALA A 101 2.92 -3.93 9.55
N TYR A 102 3.80 -2.94 9.78
CA TYR A 102 3.58 -1.87 10.74
C TYR A 102 2.40 -0.96 10.37
N THR A 103 2.23 -0.65 9.08
CA THR A 103 1.23 0.31 8.57
C THR A 103 -0.02 -0.33 7.99
N ALA A 104 -0.09 -1.67 7.91
CA ALA A 104 -1.22 -2.36 7.30
C ALA A 104 -2.55 -2.09 8.03
N PRO A 105 -3.66 -2.01 7.29
CA PRO A 105 -5.00 -2.06 7.88
C PRO A 105 -5.18 -3.31 8.73
N ARG A 106 -5.95 -3.20 9.81
CA ARG A 106 -6.03 -4.27 10.81
C ARG A 106 -7.37 -4.43 11.49
N LEU A 107 -7.55 -5.60 12.11
CA LEU A 107 -8.59 -5.84 13.10
C LEU A 107 -8.11 -5.39 14.49
N VAL A 108 -9.03 -4.81 15.26
CA VAL A 108 -8.87 -4.57 16.70
C VAL A 108 -10.01 -5.26 17.44
N GLU A 109 -9.70 -5.90 18.57
CA GLU A 109 -10.67 -6.66 19.33
C GLU A 109 -10.94 -5.98 20.66
N TYR A 110 -12.21 -5.74 20.92
CA TYR A 110 -12.70 -5.28 22.22
C TYR A 110 -13.60 -6.32 22.84
N HIS A 111 -13.55 -6.46 24.14
CA HIS A 111 -14.40 -7.33 24.93
C HIS A 111 -15.27 -6.48 25.81
N ASP A 112 -16.58 -6.67 25.77
CA ASP A 112 -17.50 -5.98 26.65
C ASP A 112 -17.24 -6.44 28.10
N GLY A 113 -17.23 -5.49 29.02
CA GLY A 113 -17.14 -5.77 30.45
C GLY A 113 -18.46 -6.27 31.01
N ASP A 114 -18.43 -6.71 32.27
CA ASP A 114 -19.63 -7.07 33.02
C ASP A 114 -20.62 -5.88 33.03
N PRO A 115 -21.81 -6.02 32.44
CA PRO A 115 -22.78 -4.92 32.38
C PRO A 115 -23.36 -4.55 33.75
N CYS A 116 -23.14 -5.36 34.80
CA CYS A 116 -23.53 -5.07 36.17
C CYS A 116 -22.47 -4.34 36.96
N TYR A 117 -21.24 -4.19 36.43
CA TYR A 117 -20.15 -3.48 37.08
C TYR A 117 -20.32 -1.96 36.90
N VAL A 118 -20.33 -1.23 38.04
CA VAL A 118 -20.34 0.24 38.07
C VAL A 118 -18.92 0.72 38.38
N PRO A 119 -18.21 1.38 37.43
CA PRO A 119 -16.88 1.93 37.69
C PRO A 119 -16.92 3.07 38.72
N ASP A 120 -15.96 3.09 39.60
CA ASP A 120 -15.71 4.24 40.50
C ASP A 120 -14.92 5.33 39.71
N ASP A 121 -15.52 6.52 39.56
CA ASP A 121 -15.02 7.62 38.75
C ASP A 121 -13.85 8.34 39.40
N THR A 122 -12.61 7.95 39.12
CA THR A 122 -11.46 8.84 39.34
C THR A 122 -10.35 8.62 38.30
N MET A 123 -10.03 9.68 37.56
CA MET A 123 -8.84 9.91 36.73
C MET A 123 -9.05 10.10 35.20
N MET A 124 -8.88 11.35 34.80
CA MET A 124 -8.26 11.76 33.51
C MET A 124 -7.96 13.27 33.44
N ARG A 125 -6.74 13.64 33.11
CA ARG A 125 -6.39 14.89 32.37
C ARG A 125 -4.90 14.99 32.08
N ALA A 126 -4.50 15.35 30.82
CA ALA A 126 -3.48 16.38 30.54
C ALA A 126 -3.13 16.56 29.05
N THR A 127 -2.77 17.80 28.70
CA THR A 127 -2.58 18.41 27.40
C THR A 127 -1.15 18.92 27.17
N GLY A 128 -0.72 19.27 25.90
CA GLY A 128 0.39 20.18 25.65
C GLY A 128 1.13 20.15 24.30
N SER A 129 1.58 21.30 23.82
CA SER A 129 1.92 21.74 22.44
C SER A 129 3.41 21.92 22.12
N ALA A 130 3.71 22.18 20.82
CA ALA A 130 5.00 22.25 20.10
C ALA A 130 5.73 23.63 20.10
N PRO A 131 6.96 23.80 19.54
CA PRO A 131 7.21 24.53 18.27
C PRO A 131 8.46 24.18 17.42
N ARG A 132 8.68 24.94 16.30
CA ARG A 132 9.51 24.84 15.11
C ARG A 132 10.91 25.48 15.11
N PRO A 133 11.82 25.22 14.12
CA PRO A 133 12.18 26.20 13.08
C PRO A 133 12.75 25.69 11.71
N ALA A 134 13.25 26.60 10.81
CA ALA A 134 13.48 26.53 9.35
C ALA A 134 14.94 26.91 8.89
N PRO A 135 15.28 27.30 7.60
CA PRO A 135 15.95 26.51 6.56
C PRO A 135 17.24 27.10 5.92
N SER A 136 17.81 26.51 4.82
CA SER A 136 18.70 27.18 3.82
C SER A 136 19.12 26.39 2.55
N ALA A 137 19.64 27.04 1.52
CA ALA A 137 19.54 27.02 0.07
C ALA A 137 20.73 26.50 -0.80
N MET A 138 20.49 26.32 -2.02
CA MET A 138 20.81 25.96 -3.41
C MET A 138 22.20 26.04 -4.04
N HIS A 139 22.39 25.28 -5.18
CA HIS A 139 22.94 25.70 -6.48
C HIS A 139 22.75 24.67 -7.62
N ALA A 140 22.78 25.06 -8.93
CA ALA A 140 22.28 24.37 -10.12
C ALA A 140 23.32 24.09 -11.25
N PRO A 141 22.97 23.29 -12.31
CA PRO A 141 23.89 22.79 -13.35
C PRO A 141 23.54 23.02 -14.83
N GLU A 142 24.41 22.58 -15.77
CA GLU A 142 24.37 22.81 -17.23
C GLU A 142 24.14 21.55 -18.10
N ARG A 143 23.82 21.72 -19.44
CA ARG A 143 23.18 20.77 -20.39
C ARG A 143 24.02 20.39 -21.61
N TYR A 144 23.67 19.22 -22.29
CA TYR A 144 23.95 18.90 -23.70
C TYR A 144 22.95 17.93 -24.37
N ARG A 145 22.98 17.77 -25.74
CA ARG A 145 21.93 17.24 -26.64
C ARG A 145 22.17 15.82 -27.18
N GLY A 146 21.06 15.10 -27.49
CA GLY A 146 21.01 13.76 -28.10
C GLY A 146 20.67 12.68 -27.08
N VAL A 147 20.40 11.41 -27.49
CA VAL A 147 20.46 10.34 -26.51
C VAL A 147 21.92 10.15 -26.14
N THR A 148 22.24 10.40 -24.93
CA THR A 148 23.58 10.20 -24.39
C THR A 148 23.47 9.24 -23.23
N VAL A 149 24.26 8.15 -23.28
CA VAL A 149 24.55 7.38 -22.08
C VAL A 149 25.43 8.28 -21.22
N GLU A 150 24.80 8.95 -20.26
CA GLU A 150 25.50 9.92 -19.40
C GLU A 150 26.42 9.23 -18.43
N ALA A 151 26.03 8.02 -17.97
CA ALA A 151 26.83 7.19 -17.04
C ALA A 151 26.39 5.74 -17.04
N THR A 152 27.28 4.85 -16.64
CA THR A 152 27.03 3.44 -16.36
C THR A 152 27.60 3.07 -15.00
N TYR A 153 26.87 2.26 -14.22
CA TYR A 153 27.25 1.89 -12.87
C TYR A 153 26.93 0.44 -12.56
N ASP A 154 27.82 -0.22 -11.84
CA ASP A 154 27.56 -1.52 -11.22
C ASP A 154 26.96 -1.31 -9.84
N VAL A 155 25.75 -1.81 -9.62
CA VAL A 155 24.99 -1.68 -8.37
C VAL A 155 24.44 -3.03 -7.96
N ALA A 156 25.11 -3.72 -7.06
CA ALA A 156 24.70 -5.04 -6.60
C ALA A 156 24.41 -6.00 -7.78
N GLU A 157 23.20 -6.56 -7.89
CA GLU A 157 22.77 -7.40 -9.00
C GLU A 157 22.35 -6.64 -10.27
N TYR A 158 22.58 -5.33 -10.35
CA TYR A 158 22.12 -4.48 -11.46
C TYR A 158 23.27 -3.81 -12.18
N ASP A 159 23.18 -3.78 -13.51
CA ASP A 159 23.94 -2.89 -14.38
C ASP A 159 23.08 -1.68 -14.68
N VAL A 160 23.46 -0.50 -14.20
CA VAL A 160 22.65 0.71 -14.29
C VAL A 160 23.21 1.64 -15.36
N SER A 161 22.33 2.18 -16.22
CA SER A 161 22.64 3.21 -17.19
C SER A 161 21.76 4.44 -16.97
N ILE A 162 22.33 5.62 -17.01
CA ILE A 162 21.60 6.89 -16.97
C ILE A 162 21.59 7.46 -18.38
N LEU A 163 20.39 7.64 -18.93
CA LEU A 163 20.20 8.16 -20.28
C LEU A 163 19.49 9.51 -20.24
N SER A 164 19.95 10.43 -21.09
CA SER A 164 19.17 11.58 -21.52
C SER A 164 18.72 11.42 -22.96
N ALA A 165 17.54 11.89 -23.28
CA ALA A 165 17.00 11.89 -24.63
C ALA A 165 16.37 13.24 -24.95
N THR A 166 16.60 13.74 -26.18
CA THR A 166 15.96 14.95 -26.69
C THR A 166 14.74 14.64 -27.53
N GLU A 167 14.65 13.42 -28.07
CA GLU A 167 13.57 12.93 -28.92
C GLU A 167 13.08 11.56 -28.42
N SER A 168 11.77 11.33 -28.51
CA SER A 168 11.15 10.07 -28.07
C SER A 168 11.70 8.86 -28.81
N ASP A 169 11.88 9.01 -30.10
CA ASP A 169 12.36 7.96 -30.97
C ASP A 169 13.79 7.54 -30.65
N GLY A 170 14.61 8.47 -30.14
CA GLY A 170 15.99 8.15 -29.74
C GLY A 170 16.08 7.15 -28.61
N LEU A 171 15.29 7.31 -27.54
CA LEU A 171 15.29 6.36 -26.42
C LEU A 171 14.65 5.03 -26.82
N ALA A 172 13.55 5.08 -27.57
CA ALA A 172 12.89 3.87 -28.07
C ALA A 172 13.87 3.07 -28.97
N ASN A 173 14.53 3.71 -29.92
CA ASN A 173 15.52 3.09 -30.78
C ASN A 173 16.71 2.54 -29.98
N TRP A 174 17.23 3.30 -29.00
CA TRP A 174 18.30 2.80 -28.14
C TRP A 174 17.92 1.51 -27.41
N LEU A 175 16.71 1.43 -26.87
CA LEU A 175 16.21 0.22 -26.20
C LEU A 175 16.08 -0.94 -27.19
N ILE A 176 15.55 -0.71 -28.38
CA ILE A 176 15.41 -1.71 -29.46
C ILE A 176 16.79 -2.20 -29.92
N ASP A 177 17.75 -1.28 -30.16
CA ASP A 177 19.12 -1.60 -30.58
C ASP A 177 19.89 -2.41 -29.54
N ASN A 178 19.53 -2.22 -28.23
CA ASN A 178 20.05 -3.02 -27.14
C ASN A 178 19.26 -4.33 -26.93
N GLY A 179 18.36 -4.67 -27.87
CA GLY A 179 17.63 -5.94 -27.92
C GLY A 179 16.39 -6.01 -27.06
N TYR A 180 15.91 -4.87 -26.51
CA TYR A 180 14.69 -4.83 -25.72
C TYR A 180 13.47 -4.61 -26.61
N ARG A 181 12.34 -5.23 -26.22
CA ARG A 181 11.03 -4.98 -26.82
C ARG A 181 10.28 -3.92 -26.02
N LEU A 182 9.76 -2.94 -26.70
CA LEU A 182 8.89 -1.93 -26.11
C LEU A 182 7.44 -2.39 -26.18
N PRO A 183 6.66 -2.21 -25.10
CA PRO A 183 5.20 -2.39 -25.15
C PRO A 183 4.56 -1.37 -26.09
N ASP A 184 3.37 -1.71 -26.62
CA ASP A 184 2.57 -0.79 -27.43
C ASP A 184 2.25 0.50 -26.66
N GLY A 185 2.41 1.64 -27.33
CA GLY A 185 2.17 2.96 -26.72
C GLY A 185 3.33 3.51 -25.88
N ALA A 186 4.45 2.79 -25.74
CA ALA A 186 5.61 3.24 -24.99
C ALA A 186 6.16 4.59 -25.49
N ASP A 187 6.19 4.80 -26.81
CA ASP A 187 6.71 6.03 -27.42
C ASP A 187 5.98 7.28 -26.93
N ALA A 188 4.65 7.22 -26.85
CA ALA A 188 3.85 8.36 -26.38
C ALA A 188 4.12 8.68 -24.91
N VAL A 189 4.26 7.67 -24.06
CA VAL A 189 4.54 7.83 -22.63
C VAL A 189 5.97 8.33 -22.41
N LEU A 190 6.96 7.71 -23.06
CA LEU A 190 8.37 8.13 -23.00
C LEU A 190 8.55 9.57 -23.51
N GLY A 191 7.90 9.91 -24.64
CA GLY A 191 7.92 11.25 -25.19
C GLY A 191 7.37 12.31 -24.26
N SER A 192 6.42 11.98 -23.39
CA SER A 192 5.90 12.89 -22.38
C SER A 192 6.93 13.24 -21.28
N TYR A 193 7.76 12.28 -20.88
CA TYR A 193 8.85 12.50 -19.92
C TYR A 193 10.01 13.28 -20.55
N ILE A 194 10.33 12.98 -21.81
CA ILE A 194 11.37 13.72 -22.56
C ILE A 194 11.00 15.19 -22.70
N LYS A 195 9.73 15.50 -23.04
CA LYS A 195 9.24 16.90 -23.07
C LYS A 195 9.38 17.63 -21.73
N GLN A 196 9.41 16.88 -20.64
CA GLN A 196 9.63 17.40 -19.29
C GLN A 196 11.11 17.48 -18.89
N ASN A 197 12.05 17.21 -19.83
CA ASN A 197 13.50 17.14 -19.61
C ASN A 197 13.90 16.09 -18.54
N MET A 198 13.15 15.01 -18.40
CA MET A 198 13.52 13.93 -17.49
C MET A 198 14.61 13.04 -18.10
N ARG A 199 15.40 12.41 -17.25
CA ARG A 199 16.34 11.35 -17.62
C ARG A 199 15.68 10.01 -17.40
N PHE A 200 16.34 8.98 -17.91
CA PHE A 200 15.90 7.59 -17.73
C PHE A 200 16.98 6.81 -17.01
N PHE A 201 16.59 6.29 -15.87
CA PHE A 201 17.35 5.33 -15.11
C PHE A 201 16.98 3.94 -15.63
N ILE A 202 17.96 3.23 -16.20
CA ILE A 202 17.78 1.89 -16.73
C ILE A 202 18.61 0.93 -15.90
N ALA A 203 17.96 0.00 -15.22
CA ALA A 203 18.62 -1.03 -14.44
C ALA A 203 18.42 -2.40 -15.10
N LYS A 204 19.49 -2.93 -15.69
CA LYS A 204 19.52 -4.29 -16.24
C LYS A 204 19.87 -5.27 -15.13
N VAL A 205 19.13 -6.36 -15.04
CA VAL A 205 19.46 -7.45 -14.10
C VAL A 205 20.64 -8.27 -14.63
N ASN A 206 21.65 -8.42 -13.80
CA ASN A 206 22.82 -9.27 -14.07
C ASN A 206 22.65 -10.59 -13.32
N LEU A 207 22.19 -11.62 -14.05
CA LEU A 207 21.87 -12.94 -13.47
C LEU A 207 23.10 -13.65 -12.89
N ASP A 208 24.25 -13.51 -13.53
CA ASP A 208 25.51 -14.11 -13.03
C ASP A 208 25.88 -13.49 -11.69
N ARG A 209 25.77 -12.18 -11.57
CA ARG A 209 26.06 -11.46 -10.33
C ARG A 209 25.01 -11.76 -9.25
N MET A 210 23.75 -11.93 -9.62
CA MET A 210 22.68 -12.35 -8.71
C MET A 210 22.98 -13.75 -8.13
N GLN A 211 23.41 -14.69 -8.96
CA GLN A 211 23.81 -16.03 -8.53
C GLN A 211 25.06 -16.01 -7.63
N LEU A 212 26.09 -15.23 -7.98
CA LEU A 212 27.28 -15.04 -7.15
C LEU A 212 26.98 -14.48 -5.77
N LEU A 213 25.95 -13.63 -5.66
CA LEU A 213 25.47 -13.10 -4.39
C LEU A 213 24.59 -14.10 -3.60
N GLY A 214 24.35 -15.31 -4.15
CA GLY A 214 23.52 -16.35 -3.52
C GLY A 214 22.05 -15.95 -3.35
N ARG A 215 21.54 -15.06 -4.22
CA ARG A 215 20.20 -14.50 -4.11
C ARG A 215 19.23 -15.15 -5.09
N GLY A 216 18.05 -15.52 -4.60
CA GLY A 216 16.93 -16.03 -5.41
C GLY A 216 15.89 -14.96 -5.79
N PHE A 217 16.09 -13.69 -5.38
CA PHE A 217 15.20 -12.57 -5.63
C PHE A 217 15.96 -11.26 -5.83
N LEU A 218 15.37 -10.33 -6.54
CA LEU A 218 15.92 -9.00 -6.77
C LEU A 218 15.70 -8.10 -5.54
N ARG A 219 16.73 -7.39 -5.12
CA ARG A 219 16.58 -6.39 -4.06
C ARG A 219 15.91 -5.14 -4.60
N PRO A 220 15.05 -4.50 -3.79
CA PRO A 220 14.50 -3.19 -4.11
C PRO A 220 15.59 -2.17 -4.45
N LEU A 221 15.43 -1.51 -5.59
CA LEU A 221 16.31 -0.43 -6.02
C LEU A 221 15.91 0.88 -5.35
N GLN A 222 16.91 1.62 -4.87
CA GLN A 222 16.71 2.96 -4.34
C GLN A 222 17.49 3.98 -5.16
N VAL A 223 16.81 5.06 -5.53
CA VAL A 223 17.41 6.21 -6.22
C VAL A 223 17.12 7.48 -5.42
N ARG A 224 18.13 8.33 -5.24
CA ARG A 224 18.04 9.59 -4.50
C ARG A 224 18.37 10.76 -5.39
N TYR A 225 17.62 11.86 -5.25
CA TYR A 225 17.84 13.06 -6.05
C TYR A 225 17.26 14.31 -5.39
N HIS A 226 17.74 15.45 -5.84
CA HIS A 226 17.14 16.76 -5.56
C HIS A 226 16.35 17.21 -6.78
N SER A 227 15.11 17.66 -6.59
CA SER A 227 14.26 18.12 -7.70
C SER A 227 13.17 19.06 -7.21
N ALA A 228 12.72 19.94 -8.11
CA ALA A 228 11.48 20.68 -7.94
C ALA A 228 10.22 19.79 -8.11
N LYS A 229 10.37 18.56 -8.64
CA LYS A 229 9.27 17.63 -8.85
C LYS A 229 9.24 16.63 -7.71
N PHE A 230 8.13 16.59 -7.00
CA PHE A 230 7.84 15.56 -6.03
C PHE A 230 6.70 14.69 -6.57
N MET A 231 7.05 13.51 -7.11
CA MET A 231 6.13 12.66 -7.85
C MET A 231 6.51 11.18 -7.77
N ILE A 232 5.53 10.31 -8.03
CA ILE A 232 5.73 8.88 -8.30
C ILE A 232 5.34 8.63 -9.77
N PRO A 233 6.27 8.15 -10.63
CA PRO A 233 6.00 7.91 -12.04
C PRO A 233 5.24 6.59 -12.24
N ILE A 234 3.91 6.64 -12.30
CA ILE A 234 3.06 5.45 -12.46
C ILE A 234 2.71 5.13 -13.91
N ARG A 235 2.79 6.09 -14.82
CA ARG A 235 2.33 5.92 -16.21
C ARG A 235 3.06 4.80 -16.95
N LEU A 236 4.37 4.67 -16.75
CA LEU A 236 5.14 3.60 -17.38
C LEU A 236 4.68 2.21 -16.92
N GLY A 237 4.25 2.07 -15.66
CA GLY A 237 3.71 0.83 -15.12
C GLY A 237 2.49 0.32 -15.88
N THR A 238 1.68 1.21 -16.45
CA THR A 238 0.49 0.82 -17.20
C THR A 238 0.79 0.12 -18.53
N LEU A 239 2.00 0.27 -19.07
CA LEU A 239 2.40 -0.30 -20.36
C LEU A 239 2.57 -1.83 -20.32
N ASN A 240 2.97 -2.40 -19.20
CA ASN A 240 3.12 -3.84 -18.99
C ASN A 240 1.90 -4.49 -18.34
N ALA A 241 0.81 -3.74 -18.17
CA ALA A 241 -0.35 -4.20 -17.45
C ALA A 241 -1.32 -4.97 -18.36
N SER A 242 -1.88 -6.06 -17.86
CA SER A 242 -3.00 -6.77 -18.50
C SER A 242 -4.37 -6.23 -18.06
N GLY A 243 -4.41 -5.16 -17.27
CA GLY A 243 -5.59 -4.52 -16.69
C GLY A 243 -5.24 -3.54 -15.58
N PRO A 244 -6.22 -3.11 -14.77
CA PRO A 244 -5.97 -2.26 -13.61
C PRO A 244 -4.98 -2.91 -12.63
N GLN A 245 -4.14 -2.08 -12.00
CA GLN A 245 -3.05 -2.49 -11.13
C GLN A 245 -3.19 -1.84 -9.75
N ASP A 246 -2.73 -2.53 -8.69
CA ASP A 246 -2.68 -1.99 -7.34
C ASP A 246 -1.27 -1.50 -6.99
N LEU A 247 -1.16 -0.30 -6.42
CA LEU A 247 0.07 0.28 -5.89
C LEU A 247 -0.12 0.66 -4.43
N VAL A 248 0.80 0.21 -3.59
CA VAL A 248 0.94 0.68 -2.20
C VAL A 248 2.16 1.58 -2.10
N ALA A 249 1.95 2.85 -1.76
CA ALA A 249 3.00 3.84 -1.57
C ALA A 249 3.14 4.18 -0.09
N PHE A 250 4.34 3.99 0.44
CA PHE A 250 4.74 4.40 1.79
C PHE A 250 5.54 5.69 1.68
N LEU A 251 5.03 6.76 2.27
CA LEU A 251 5.59 8.09 2.14
C LEU A 251 6.10 8.56 3.50
N LEU A 252 7.40 8.77 3.60
CA LEU A 252 8.09 9.20 4.82
C LEU A 252 8.40 10.70 4.72
N SER A 253 8.10 11.46 5.77
CA SER A 253 8.26 12.91 5.81
C SER A 253 8.62 13.39 7.22
N PRO A 254 9.45 14.44 7.37
CA PRO A 254 9.69 15.07 8.66
C PRO A 254 8.55 15.97 9.13
N ARG A 255 7.67 16.44 8.24
CA ARG A 255 6.65 17.44 8.56
C ARG A 255 5.31 16.85 8.92
N GLY A 256 4.80 15.92 8.12
CA GLY A 256 3.49 15.32 8.32
C GLY A 256 3.02 14.57 7.09
N ARG A 257 1.72 14.47 6.93
CA ARG A 257 1.09 13.69 5.86
C ARG A 257 1.49 14.16 4.46
N ILE A 258 1.81 13.20 3.61
CA ILE A 258 1.96 13.46 2.17
C ILE A 258 0.66 13.09 1.47
N GLU A 259 0.19 13.95 0.59
CA GLU A 259 -1.06 13.81 -0.16
C GLU A 259 -0.81 13.99 -1.66
N THR A 260 -1.72 13.48 -2.49
CA THR A 260 -1.70 13.73 -3.94
C THR A 260 -2.30 15.11 -4.24
N THR A 261 -1.75 15.80 -5.25
CA THR A 261 -2.24 17.13 -5.68
C THR A 261 -3.11 17.10 -6.91
N ASN A 262 -2.97 16.06 -7.74
CA ASN A 262 -3.69 15.91 -9.01
C ASN A 262 -4.74 14.80 -9.00
N TYR A 263 -4.82 14.02 -7.92
CA TYR A 263 -5.88 13.04 -7.67
C TYR A 263 -6.45 13.22 -6.27
N GLN A 264 -7.71 12.86 -6.08
CA GLN A 264 -8.34 12.97 -4.78
C GLN A 264 -7.76 11.93 -3.82
N THR A 265 -7.27 12.37 -2.67
CA THR A 265 -6.92 11.48 -1.55
C THR A 265 -8.17 11.29 -0.67
N VAL A 266 -8.60 10.04 -0.48
CA VAL A 266 -9.78 9.65 0.30
C VAL A 266 -9.35 8.70 1.42
N ALA A 267 -9.76 8.99 2.66
CA ALA A 267 -9.54 8.04 3.74
C ALA A 267 -10.47 6.83 3.59
N LEU A 268 -9.94 5.62 3.75
CA LEU A 268 -10.79 4.43 3.83
C LEU A 268 -11.70 4.49 5.07
N PRO A 269 -12.90 3.90 5.02
CA PRO A 269 -13.73 3.74 6.21
C PRO A 269 -12.94 3.07 7.33
N SER A 270 -13.00 3.61 8.55
CA SER A 270 -12.21 3.12 9.68
C SER A 270 -12.97 3.24 11.00
N GLY A 271 -12.61 2.43 11.99
CA GLY A 271 -13.24 2.42 13.31
C GLY A 271 -14.63 1.80 13.33
N MET A 272 -15.01 1.07 12.29
CA MET A 272 -16.33 0.47 12.14
C MET A 272 -16.42 -0.88 12.86
N ASP A 273 -17.52 -1.09 13.62
CA ASP A 273 -17.83 -2.40 14.20
C ASP A 273 -18.31 -3.35 13.09
N ILE A 274 -17.70 -4.52 13.00
CA ILE A 274 -18.00 -5.55 11.99
C ILE A 274 -18.19 -6.91 12.66
N PRO A 275 -18.89 -7.88 11.99
CA PRO A 275 -19.16 -9.20 12.57
C PRO A 275 -17.90 -9.98 12.95
N LEU A 276 -17.98 -10.73 14.05
CA LEU A 276 -16.85 -11.49 14.61
C LEU A 276 -16.23 -12.50 13.64
N TYR A 277 -17.04 -13.13 12.79
CA TYR A 277 -16.56 -14.15 11.85
C TYR A 277 -15.55 -13.61 10.82
N VAL A 278 -15.51 -12.29 10.58
CA VAL A 278 -14.55 -11.64 9.66
C VAL A 278 -13.09 -11.88 10.11
N LYS A 279 -12.87 -12.16 11.40
CA LYS A 279 -11.54 -12.52 11.91
C LYS A 279 -10.92 -13.71 11.19
N GLN A 280 -11.74 -14.67 10.78
CA GLN A 280 -11.27 -15.91 10.17
C GLN A 280 -10.70 -15.72 8.75
N ASP A 281 -11.17 -14.68 8.05
CA ASP A 281 -10.73 -14.36 6.69
C ASP A 281 -10.71 -12.84 6.46
N PHE A 282 -9.85 -12.16 7.20
CA PHE A 282 -9.69 -10.70 7.10
C PHE A 282 -9.22 -10.27 5.69
N GLY A 283 -8.39 -11.07 5.03
CA GLY A 283 -7.90 -10.77 3.69
C GLY A 283 -9.00 -10.67 2.66
N THR A 284 -9.97 -11.61 2.67
CA THR A 284 -11.15 -11.57 1.78
C THR A 284 -12.04 -10.36 2.06
N PHE A 285 -12.26 -10.05 3.34
CA PHE A 285 -13.00 -8.84 3.73
C PHE A 285 -12.30 -7.59 3.21
N TYR A 286 -11.01 -7.43 3.50
CA TYR A 286 -10.25 -6.24 3.13
C TYR A 286 -10.25 -6.04 1.60
N LYS A 287 -10.03 -7.11 0.85
CA LYS A 287 -10.09 -7.07 -0.61
C LYS A 287 -11.46 -6.61 -1.12
N ALA A 288 -12.54 -7.19 -0.61
CA ALA A 288 -13.90 -6.82 -1.03
C ALA A 288 -14.23 -5.36 -0.69
N MET A 289 -13.86 -4.89 0.49
CA MET A 289 -14.02 -3.51 0.93
C MET A 289 -13.23 -2.55 0.03
N PHE A 290 -11.98 -2.86 -0.29
CA PHE A 290 -11.17 -2.05 -1.18
C PHE A 290 -11.74 -2.03 -2.61
N ASP A 291 -12.13 -3.19 -3.16
CA ASP A 291 -12.79 -3.30 -4.47
C ASP A 291 -14.07 -2.45 -4.52
N HIS A 292 -14.86 -2.48 -3.45
CA HIS A 292 -16.09 -1.67 -3.33
C HIS A 292 -15.78 -0.17 -3.28
N ALA A 293 -14.80 0.26 -2.48
CA ALA A 293 -14.36 1.66 -2.39
C ALA A 293 -13.81 2.17 -3.74
N VAL A 294 -13.03 1.36 -4.45
CA VAL A 294 -12.52 1.68 -5.79
C VAL A 294 -13.68 1.87 -6.78
N ALA A 295 -14.65 0.97 -6.76
CA ALA A 295 -15.84 1.06 -7.62
C ALA A 295 -16.67 2.31 -7.31
N ALA A 296 -16.90 2.62 -6.03
CA ALA A 296 -17.66 3.78 -5.57
C ALA A 296 -17.05 5.12 -6.01
N THR A 297 -15.72 5.18 -6.14
CA THR A 297 -15.01 6.38 -6.63
C THR A 297 -14.75 6.38 -8.13
N GLY A 298 -15.29 5.39 -8.88
CA GLY A 298 -15.05 5.24 -10.31
C GLY A 298 -13.57 5.06 -10.67
N MET A 299 -12.79 4.42 -9.78
CA MET A 299 -11.35 4.19 -9.92
C MET A 299 -10.54 5.50 -10.12
N ARG A 300 -10.89 6.58 -9.40
CA ARG A 300 -10.23 7.90 -9.56
C ARG A 300 -9.70 8.48 -8.25
N ALA A 301 -9.66 7.67 -7.21
CA ALA A 301 -9.18 8.08 -5.89
C ALA A 301 -7.92 7.33 -5.47
N VAL A 302 -7.11 8.01 -4.68
CA VAL A 302 -5.99 7.44 -3.94
C VAL A 302 -6.42 7.30 -2.49
N PHE A 303 -6.37 6.09 -1.94
CA PHE A 303 -6.90 5.80 -0.61
C PHE A 303 -5.82 5.93 0.47
N LEU A 304 -6.12 6.72 1.49
CA LEU A 304 -5.32 6.78 2.71
C LEU A 304 -5.68 5.56 3.60
N GLU A 305 -4.70 4.72 3.88
CA GLU A 305 -4.81 3.54 4.76
C GLU A 305 -4.19 3.77 6.13
N TYR A 306 -3.12 4.56 6.17
CA TYR A 306 -2.39 4.87 7.39
C TYR A 306 -1.75 6.26 7.28
N GLY A 307 -1.78 7.02 8.37
CA GLY A 307 -1.09 8.28 8.54
C GLY A 307 -0.76 8.46 10.02
N TRP A 308 0.53 8.37 10.42
CA TRP A 308 0.91 8.36 11.82
C TRP A 308 2.36 8.79 12.06
N ASP A 309 2.58 9.40 13.19
CA ASP A 309 3.92 9.71 13.71
C ASP A 309 4.62 8.43 14.18
N MET A 310 5.84 8.17 13.72
CA MET A 310 6.60 6.95 14.05
C MET A 310 7.09 6.90 15.51
N ALA A 311 6.89 7.97 16.32
CA ALA A 311 7.26 7.97 17.74
C ALA A 311 6.37 7.10 18.62
N TRP A 312 5.18 6.76 18.16
CA TRP A 312 4.21 5.98 18.93
C TRP A 312 3.15 5.32 18.04
N CYS A 313 2.43 4.38 18.58
CA CYS A 313 1.33 3.69 17.90
C CYS A 313 0.26 3.27 18.92
N ASP A 314 -1.01 3.21 18.47
CA ASP A 314 -2.13 2.73 19.29
C ASP A 314 -3.25 2.14 18.43
N PRO A 315 -3.47 0.84 18.47
CA PRO A 315 -2.52 -0.21 18.84
C PRO A 315 -1.44 -0.41 17.77
N CYS A 316 -0.29 -0.96 18.15
CA CYS A 316 0.74 -1.35 17.20
C CYS A 316 0.39 -2.69 16.50
N ALA A 317 0.60 -2.77 15.18
CA ALA A 317 0.43 -4.05 14.43
C ALA A 317 1.73 -4.86 14.41
N ALA A 318 2.86 -4.18 14.43
CA ALA A 318 4.21 -4.72 14.51
C ALA A 318 5.05 -3.78 15.38
N ASP A 319 6.26 -4.19 15.71
CA ASP A 319 7.20 -3.31 16.40
C ASP A 319 7.49 -2.06 15.53
N PRO A 320 7.72 -0.88 16.13
CA PRO A 320 8.15 0.30 15.38
C PRO A 320 9.48 0.07 14.66
N LEU A 321 9.61 0.63 13.45
CA LEU A 321 10.85 0.58 12.70
C LEU A 321 11.97 1.28 13.50
N LYS A 322 13.16 0.70 13.44
CA LYS A 322 14.37 1.30 14.00
C LYS A 322 14.84 2.48 13.14
N ASN A 323 15.58 3.42 13.72
CA ASN A 323 16.18 4.52 12.96
C ASN A 323 17.04 4.04 11.79
N SER A 324 17.81 2.95 11.98
CA SER A 324 18.61 2.35 10.90
C SER A 324 17.76 1.87 9.72
N GLU A 325 16.58 1.30 9.98
CA GLU A 325 15.63 0.87 8.95
C GLU A 325 15.02 2.08 8.23
N LEU A 326 14.67 3.13 8.97
CA LEU A 326 14.14 4.37 8.40
C LEU A 326 15.19 5.09 7.53
N VAL A 327 16.45 5.11 7.96
CA VAL A 327 17.58 5.66 7.17
C VAL A 327 17.85 4.81 5.94
N GLU A 328 17.77 3.48 6.04
CA GLU A 328 17.85 2.57 4.90
C GLU A 328 16.75 2.86 3.87
N LEU A 329 15.54 3.16 4.32
CA LEU A 329 14.39 3.56 3.47
C LEU A 329 14.52 5.00 2.93
N GLY A 330 15.53 5.75 3.30
CA GLY A 330 15.84 7.07 2.75
C GLY A 330 15.55 8.26 3.67
N ALA A 331 15.07 8.07 4.89
CA ALA A 331 14.83 9.14 5.86
C ALA A 331 16.14 9.66 6.47
N ARG A 332 16.95 10.35 5.67
CA ARG A 332 18.33 10.78 6.02
C ARG A 332 18.39 12.01 6.92
N TRP A 333 17.27 12.65 7.18
CA TRP A 333 17.18 13.78 8.12
C TRP A 333 17.21 13.33 9.60
N ILE A 334 17.24 12.02 9.85
CA ILE A 334 17.41 11.45 11.18
C ILE A 334 18.79 10.83 11.35
N ASP A 335 19.34 10.91 12.56
CA ASP A 335 20.59 10.23 12.87
C ASP A 335 20.36 8.73 13.04
N GLY A 336 21.10 7.91 12.27
CA GLY A 336 20.90 6.45 12.18
C GLY A 336 21.08 5.71 13.52
N ASP A 337 21.88 6.24 14.45
CA ASP A 337 22.21 5.59 15.73
C ASP A 337 21.45 6.17 16.92
N ALA A 338 20.74 7.29 16.76
CA ALA A 338 19.94 7.83 17.84
C ALA A 338 18.76 6.91 18.14
N PRO A 339 18.54 6.46 19.40
CA PRO A 339 17.36 5.69 19.70
C PRO A 339 16.12 6.55 19.42
N THR A 340 15.17 6.01 18.66
CA THR A 340 13.83 6.63 18.58
C THR A 340 13.33 6.75 20.01
N PRO A 341 13.06 7.94 20.52
CA PRO A 341 12.56 8.06 21.87
C PRO A 341 11.12 7.54 21.91
N PHE A 342 10.97 6.23 22.06
CA PHE A 342 9.74 5.65 22.55
C PHE A 342 9.65 6.04 24.04
N ARG A 343 9.22 7.26 24.29
CA ARG A 343 8.82 7.71 25.60
C ARG A 343 7.31 7.64 25.68
N GLY A 344 6.81 6.60 26.30
CA GLY A 344 5.49 6.60 26.88
C GLY A 344 5.42 7.69 27.97
N GLY A 345 5.35 8.92 27.58
CA GLY A 345 5.29 10.08 28.47
C GLY A 345 5.66 11.36 27.74
N ARG A 346 4.66 12.17 27.43
CA ARG A 346 4.71 13.60 27.08
C ARG A 346 5.82 14.07 26.11
N GLY A 347 5.48 14.25 24.86
CA GLY A 347 5.92 15.42 24.13
C GLY A 347 7.18 15.32 23.28
N GLY A 348 7.34 14.27 22.44
CA GLY A 348 8.27 14.37 21.33
C GLY A 348 7.65 13.70 20.10
N TYR A 349 7.38 14.45 19.04
CA TYR A 349 7.09 13.86 17.75
C TYR A 349 8.36 13.17 17.25
N SER A 350 8.23 11.98 16.63
CA SER A 350 9.32 11.43 15.83
C SER A 350 9.64 12.44 14.73
N SER A 351 10.88 12.44 14.28
CA SER A 351 11.26 13.18 13.08
C SER A 351 10.70 12.54 11.79
N VAL A 352 9.93 11.44 11.89
CA VAL A 352 9.34 10.75 10.72
C VAL A 352 7.85 10.56 10.93
N TYR A 353 7.07 11.07 9.98
CA TYR A 353 5.65 10.78 9.80
C TYR A 353 5.50 9.84 8.60
N VAL A 354 4.73 8.77 8.74
CA VAL A 354 4.45 7.81 7.67
C VAL A 354 3.05 8.02 7.14
N THR A 355 2.92 8.12 5.83
CA THR A 355 1.65 8.03 5.11
C THR A 355 1.65 6.79 4.23
N ARG A 356 0.62 5.95 4.35
CA ARG A 356 0.39 4.82 3.44
C ARG A 356 -0.78 5.14 2.54
N LEU A 357 -0.52 5.16 1.24
CA LEU A 357 -1.51 5.33 0.20
C LEU A 357 -1.66 4.04 -0.60
N HIS A 358 -2.90 3.68 -0.92
CA HIS A 358 -3.22 2.55 -1.78
C HIS A 358 -4.11 3.02 -2.93
N LEU A 359 -3.79 2.64 -4.16
CA LEU A 359 -4.59 2.98 -5.32
C LEU A 359 -4.66 1.81 -6.28
N ARG A 360 -5.81 1.71 -6.97
CA ARG A 360 -5.95 0.90 -8.17
C ARG A 360 -5.99 1.82 -9.38
N TYR A 361 -5.14 1.57 -10.38
CA TYR A 361 -4.99 2.47 -11.50
C TYR A 361 -4.80 1.74 -12.83
N ASP A 362 -5.17 2.42 -13.89
CA ASP A 362 -4.87 2.10 -15.28
C ASP A 362 -4.64 3.40 -16.08
N ALA A 363 -4.23 3.28 -17.34
CA ALA A 363 -3.94 4.44 -18.18
C ALA A 363 -5.17 5.34 -18.45
N LYS A 364 -6.39 4.82 -18.33
CA LYS A 364 -7.63 5.57 -18.56
C LYS A 364 -8.02 6.43 -17.37
N HIS A 365 -7.90 5.89 -16.16
CA HIS A 365 -8.37 6.55 -14.94
C HIS A 365 -7.27 7.37 -14.25
N PHE A 366 -5.99 7.01 -14.51
CA PHE A 366 -4.81 7.72 -14.03
C PHE A 366 -3.89 8.08 -15.21
N PRO A 367 -4.28 9.03 -16.08
CA PRO A 367 -3.50 9.41 -17.26
C PRO A 367 -2.20 10.15 -16.92
N GLU A 368 -2.05 10.66 -15.69
CA GLU A 368 -0.89 11.38 -15.22
C GLU A 368 -0.21 10.65 -14.05
N ASP A 369 1.06 10.98 -13.81
CA ASP A 369 1.79 10.50 -12.65
C ASP A 369 1.22 11.07 -11.35
N LEU A 370 1.48 10.41 -10.21
CA LEU A 370 1.08 10.95 -8.92
C LEU A 370 1.96 12.15 -8.57
N MET A 371 1.39 13.33 -8.57
CA MET A 371 2.04 14.53 -8.03
C MET A 371 1.75 14.62 -6.55
N LEU A 372 2.77 14.85 -5.75
CA LEU A 372 2.73 14.79 -4.30
C LEU A 372 3.04 16.13 -3.65
N GLN A 373 2.51 16.33 -2.46
CA GLN A 373 2.88 17.43 -1.57
C GLN A 373 3.00 16.96 -0.13
N GLU A 374 3.98 17.51 0.56
CA GLU A 374 4.12 17.38 2.00
C GLU A 374 3.24 18.43 2.70
N THR A 375 2.42 18.02 3.65
CA THR A 375 1.55 18.89 4.42
C THR A 375 2.01 18.96 5.88
N PRO A 376 1.63 20.01 6.64
CA PRO A 376 1.88 20.06 8.08
C PRO A 376 0.87 19.20 8.89
N ASN A 377 -0.04 18.51 8.24
CA ASN A 377 -1.04 17.67 8.92
C ASN A 377 -0.36 16.46 9.56
N ARG A 378 -0.50 16.32 10.87
CA ARG A 378 -0.01 15.20 11.67
C ARG A 378 -1.14 14.45 12.38
N ASP A 379 -2.38 14.61 11.91
CA ASP A 379 -3.52 13.86 12.44
C ASP A 379 -3.33 12.36 12.18
N ASN A 380 -3.55 11.58 13.24
CA ASN A 380 -3.41 10.14 13.15
C ASN A 380 -4.60 9.53 12.40
N PHE A 381 -4.29 8.66 11.45
CA PHE A 381 -5.27 7.84 10.75
C PHE A 381 -4.76 6.42 10.60
N GLN A 382 -5.65 5.46 10.79
CA GLN A 382 -5.37 4.06 10.64
C GLN A 382 -6.61 3.33 10.13
N GLY A 383 -6.48 2.60 9.03
CA GLY A 383 -7.50 1.67 8.57
C GLY A 383 -7.65 0.55 9.61
N ARG A 384 -8.67 0.63 10.48
CA ARG A 384 -8.94 -0.38 11.49
C ARG A 384 -10.42 -0.74 11.52
N TYR A 385 -10.69 -2.00 11.81
CA TYR A 385 -12.03 -2.55 11.87
C TYR A 385 -12.20 -3.26 13.20
N VAL A 386 -13.34 -3.06 13.86
CA VAL A 386 -13.55 -3.42 15.25
C VAL A 386 -14.36 -4.71 15.34
N LEU A 387 -13.81 -5.67 16.05
CA LEU A 387 -14.53 -6.87 16.50
C LEU A 387 -14.90 -6.68 17.96
N ARG A 388 -16.19 -6.63 18.27
CA ARG A 388 -16.67 -6.40 19.62
C ARG A 388 -17.27 -7.67 20.19
N HIS A 389 -16.52 -8.36 21.06
CA HIS A 389 -16.95 -9.58 21.73
C HIS A 389 -17.96 -9.26 22.81
N PRO A 390 -19.14 -9.89 22.78
CA PRO A 390 -20.14 -9.69 23.82
C PRO A 390 -19.70 -10.32 25.14
N TRP A 391 -20.19 -9.73 26.25
CA TRP A 391 -20.07 -10.35 27.56
C TRP A 391 -20.74 -11.72 27.56
N ARG A 392 -20.05 -12.71 28.14
CA ARG A 392 -20.52 -14.12 28.18
C ARG A 392 -20.81 -14.63 29.58
N GLY A 393 -20.61 -13.79 30.61
CA GLY A 393 -20.90 -14.11 31.98
C GLY A 393 -22.39 -13.95 32.33
N GLU A 394 -22.77 -14.35 33.53
CA GLU A 394 -24.07 -14.07 34.12
C GLU A 394 -24.13 -12.58 34.47
N ALA A 395 -25.31 -11.96 34.33
CA ALA A 395 -25.54 -10.57 34.64
C ALA A 395 -26.98 -10.38 35.14
N ASP A 396 -27.18 -10.69 36.41
CA ASP A 396 -28.49 -10.69 37.09
C ASP A 396 -28.86 -9.29 37.61
N CYS A 397 -28.84 -8.30 36.73
CA CYS A 397 -29.19 -6.92 37.04
C CYS A 397 -29.92 -6.24 35.87
N LYS A 398 -30.70 -5.18 36.14
CA LYS A 398 -31.42 -4.43 35.09
C LYS A 398 -30.51 -3.89 33.97
N ALA A 399 -29.25 -3.66 34.23
CA ALA A 399 -28.29 -3.26 33.19
C ALA A 399 -27.90 -4.43 32.31
N GLY A 400 -27.77 -5.64 32.88
CA GLY A 400 -27.57 -6.89 32.17
C GLY A 400 -28.73 -7.21 31.24
N ASP A 401 -29.98 -7.09 31.73
CA ASP A 401 -31.17 -7.28 30.89
C ASP A 401 -31.14 -6.38 29.66
N ARG A 402 -30.93 -5.07 29.85
CA ARG A 402 -30.85 -4.10 28.74
C ARG A 402 -29.69 -4.40 27.80
N TYR A 403 -28.57 -4.85 28.31
CA TYR A 403 -27.41 -5.21 27.50
C TYR A 403 -27.74 -6.38 26.57
N PHE A 404 -28.26 -7.49 27.09
CA PHE A 404 -28.60 -8.65 26.27
C PHE A 404 -29.76 -8.40 25.32
N ASP A 405 -30.77 -7.63 25.72
CA ASP A 405 -31.88 -7.22 24.84
C ASP A 405 -31.37 -6.31 23.70
N GLY A 406 -30.29 -5.57 23.88
CA GLY A 406 -29.67 -4.69 22.87
C GLY A 406 -28.70 -5.37 21.91
N LEU A 407 -28.27 -6.63 22.19
CA LEU A 407 -27.31 -7.33 21.30
C LEU A 407 -27.84 -7.61 19.88
N PRO A 408 -29.12 -8.03 19.67
CA PRO A 408 -29.66 -8.23 18.32
C PRO A 408 -29.59 -6.96 17.46
N ASP A 409 -29.89 -5.79 18.04
CA ASP A 409 -29.79 -4.52 17.34
C ASP A 409 -28.34 -4.15 16.99
N ARG A 410 -27.39 -4.44 17.90
CA ARG A 410 -25.97 -4.30 17.62
C ARG A 410 -25.53 -5.19 16.47
N TYR A 411 -25.87 -6.44 16.49
CA TYR A 411 -25.55 -7.41 15.41
C TYR A 411 -26.18 -6.99 14.08
N SER A 412 -27.40 -6.43 14.12
CA SER A 412 -28.02 -5.89 12.91
C SER A 412 -27.20 -4.74 12.31
N ARG A 413 -26.72 -3.82 13.16
CA ARG A 413 -25.84 -2.71 12.70
C ARG A 413 -24.50 -3.22 12.17
N GLU A 414 -23.88 -4.20 12.83
CA GLU A 414 -22.64 -4.83 12.34
C GLU A 414 -22.83 -5.47 10.97
N ALA A 415 -23.99 -6.15 10.76
CA ALA A 415 -24.33 -6.73 9.46
C ALA A 415 -24.54 -5.67 8.37
N ASP A 416 -25.22 -4.57 8.70
CA ASP A 416 -25.44 -3.43 7.80
C ASP A 416 -24.10 -2.77 7.44
N THR A 417 -23.25 -2.52 8.43
CA THR A 417 -21.91 -1.97 8.24
C THR A 417 -21.07 -2.84 7.30
N LEU A 418 -21.07 -4.16 7.49
CA LEU A 418 -20.31 -5.06 6.64
C LEU A 418 -20.85 -5.08 5.19
N ALA A 419 -22.18 -5.06 5.02
CA ALA A 419 -22.81 -4.98 3.69
C ALA A 419 -22.43 -3.67 2.99
N ASP A 420 -22.52 -2.53 3.69
CA ASP A 420 -22.17 -1.21 3.16
C ASP A 420 -20.68 -1.10 2.79
N LEU A 421 -19.78 -1.71 3.58
CA LEU A 421 -18.35 -1.71 3.31
C LEU A 421 -17.95 -2.56 2.11
N THR A 422 -18.63 -3.70 1.90
CA THR A 422 -18.18 -4.72 0.94
C THR A 422 -19.09 -4.89 -0.28
N GLY A 423 -20.32 -4.41 -0.21
CA GLY A 423 -21.38 -4.72 -1.17
C GLY A 423 -21.88 -6.18 -1.07
N TRP A 424 -21.52 -6.92 -0.02
CA TRP A 424 -21.98 -8.28 0.17
C TRP A 424 -23.46 -8.36 0.53
N ASP A 425 -24.11 -9.47 0.16
CA ASP A 425 -25.51 -9.68 0.48
C ASP A 425 -25.78 -9.73 2.00
N ARG A 426 -26.66 -8.89 2.47
CA ARG A 426 -26.99 -8.74 3.89
C ARG A 426 -27.60 -10.00 4.50
N ALA A 427 -28.37 -10.77 3.73
CA ALA A 427 -28.98 -11.99 4.24
C ALA A 427 -27.92 -13.08 4.43
N ALA A 428 -26.98 -13.20 3.50
CA ALA A 428 -25.84 -14.11 3.62
C ALA A 428 -24.92 -13.73 4.81
N ILE A 429 -24.70 -12.44 5.05
CA ILE A 429 -23.96 -11.95 6.23
C ILE A 429 -24.67 -12.40 7.51
N LYS A 430 -25.99 -12.18 7.63
CA LYS A 430 -26.77 -12.55 8.80
C LYS A 430 -26.72 -14.05 9.07
N THR A 431 -26.86 -14.89 8.05
CA THR A 431 -26.75 -16.34 8.17
C THR A 431 -25.39 -16.74 8.77
N LYS A 432 -24.29 -16.19 8.24
CA LYS A 432 -22.94 -16.43 8.78
C LYS A 432 -22.78 -15.95 10.22
N MET A 433 -23.38 -14.82 10.58
CA MET A 433 -23.35 -14.32 11.96
C MET A 433 -24.05 -15.26 12.93
N GLU A 434 -25.23 -15.78 12.56
CA GLU A 434 -25.97 -16.77 13.38
C GLU A 434 -25.17 -18.06 13.56
N GLU A 435 -24.57 -18.57 12.49
CA GLU A 435 -23.68 -19.75 12.52
C GLU A 435 -22.46 -19.54 13.43
N ASN A 436 -22.02 -18.28 13.62
CA ASN A 436 -20.88 -17.91 14.46
C ASN A 436 -21.29 -17.31 15.83
N GLY A 437 -22.52 -17.54 16.27
CA GLY A 437 -22.99 -17.23 17.62
C GLY A 437 -23.38 -15.76 17.84
N GLN A 438 -23.78 -15.05 16.79
CA GLN A 438 -24.36 -13.71 16.84
C GLN A 438 -25.83 -13.73 16.38
N PRO A 439 -26.77 -14.23 17.21
CA PRO A 439 -28.17 -14.39 16.83
C PRO A 439 -28.94 -13.05 16.83
N PHE A 440 -29.92 -12.92 15.91
CA PHE A 440 -30.75 -11.71 15.76
C PHE A 440 -32.04 -11.71 16.60
N SER A 441 -32.23 -12.72 17.43
CA SER A 441 -33.33 -12.77 18.40
C SER A 441 -32.77 -12.72 19.82
N SER A 442 -33.44 -11.98 20.74
CA SER A 442 -33.06 -11.96 22.15
C SER A 442 -33.19 -13.34 22.76
N GLN A 443 -32.07 -13.95 23.14
CA GLN A 443 -32.06 -15.19 23.92
C GLN A 443 -32.06 -14.79 25.40
N ARG A 444 -33.22 -14.63 26.00
CA ARG A 444 -33.33 -14.47 27.46
C ARG A 444 -32.77 -15.70 28.17
N ALA A 445 -32.08 -15.44 29.27
CA ALA A 445 -31.30 -16.28 30.13
C ALA A 445 -31.88 -17.66 30.50
N GLY A 446 -32.04 -18.56 29.55
CA GLY A 446 -32.32 -19.96 29.74
C GLY A 446 -31.53 -20.85 28.78
N GLY A 447 -30.84 -20.27 27.80
CA GLY A 447 -30.30 -20.99 26.65
C GLY A 447 -28.80 -20.93 26.39
N PHE A 448 -28.06 -20.00 26.99
CA PHE A 448 -26.62 -19.89 26.68
C PHE A 448 -25.79 -21.12 27.13
N GLY A 449 -26.23 -21.84 28.17
CA GLY A 449 -25.60 -23.08 28.61
C GLY A 449 -25.87 -24.31 27.71
N ALA A 450 -26.90 -24.28 26.87
CA ALA A 450 -27.29 -25.45 26.06
C ALA A 450 -26.61 -25.50 24.69
N PHE A 451 -26.25 -24.35 24.12
CA PHE A 451 -25.63 -24.32 22.79
C PHE A 451 -24.16 -24.74 22.81
N PHE A 452 -23.42 -24.44 23.88
CA PHE A 452 -22.01 -24.82 24.02
C PHE A 452 -21.72 -26.26 24.40
N ARG A 453 -22.75 -27.04 24.81
CA ARG A 453 -22.57 -28.49 25.10
C ARG A 453 -22.60 -29.39 23.88
N ARG A 454 -23.03 -28.91 22.71
CA ARG A 454 -23.11 -29.72 21.46
C ARG A 454 -21.88 -29.65 20.58
N GLY A 455 -20.87 -28.86 20.92
CA GLY A 455 -19.64 -28.71 20.14
C GLY A 455 -18.39 -29.34 20.76
N LEU A 456 -18.55 -30.19 21.79
CA LEU A 456 -17.45 -30.88 22.48
C LEU A 456 -17.71 -32.39 22.63
N GLU A 457 -18.50 -32.99 21.74
CA GLU A 457 -18.56 -34.46 21.58
C GLU A 457 -18.09 -34.84 20.18
#